data_5ada71e10ff8067f127ef8ebdba34041
#
_entry.id   5ada71e10ff8067f127ef8ebdba34041
#
_cell.length_a   1.000
_cell.length_b   1.000
_cell.length_c   1.000
_cell.angle_alpha   90.00
_cell.angle_beta   90.00
_cell.angle_gamma   90.00
#
_symmetry.space_group_name_H-M   'P 1'
#
loop_
_entity.id
_entity.type
_entity.pdbx_description
1 polymer ?
#
loop_
_entity_poly.entity_id
_entity_poly.type
_entity_poly.pdbx_seq_one_letter_code
_entity_poly.pdbx_strand_id
1 'polypeptide(L)'
;ARDTLVIGISQFPQNFNPNIESMLAKSYVLAMTRRPITVYNPDWKLICLLCTELPTYENGRAKDEKTADGKDGIAVTYSLLPQAVWGDGTPITVKDVLFTWNAGRHPKSGFGNSELFERITAIDVIDDKTFTLHVNKRTCDFAGISGLELLPAHIEEANFADPVEYRKRSAYETDTTNPGLWYGPYRISEVSSGSHIVLARNPKWWGKKPAFDRIVVKAI
;
A
#
# COMPACT_ATOMS: atom_id res chain seq x y z
N ALA A 1 22.56 -25.02 2.13
CA ALA A 1 21.29 -24.34 2.37
C ALA A 1 21.05 -23.35 1.23
N ARG A 2 19.85 -23.35 0.68
CA ARG A 2 19.47 -22.38 -0.38
C ARG A 2 18.85 -21.16 0.32
N ASP A 3 19.69 -20.31 0.88
CA ASP A 3 19.21 -19.17 1.66
C ASP A 3 18.89 -17.96 0.79
N THR A 4 19.31 -17.98 -0.50
CA THR A 4 19.15 -16.87 -1.43
C THR A 4 18.44 -17.31 -2.72
N LEU A 5 17.40 -16.55 -3.10
CA LEU A 5 16.76 -16.63 -4.41
C LEU A 5 17.28 -15.48 -5.29
N VAL A 6 17.62 -15.76 -6.54
CA VAL A 6 18.00 -14.73 -7.52
C VAL A 6 16.91 -14.66 -8.58
N ILE A 7 16.41 -13.45 -8.84
CA ILE A 7 15.39 -13.14 -9.85
C ILE A 7 15.98 -12.17 -10.86
N GLY A 8 15.95 -12.51 -12.14
CA GLY A 8 16.33 -11.59 -13.23
C GLY A 8 15.15 -10.76 -13.68
N ILE A 9 15.35 -9.47 -13.89
CA ILE A 9 14.37 -8.54 -14.46
C ILE A 9 15.01 -7.75 -15.61
N SER A 10 14.24 -7.45 -16.65
CA SER A 10 14.71 -6.76 -17.86
C SER A 10 14.80 -5.24 -17.71
N GLN A 11 14.25 -4.68 -16.64
CA GLN A 11 14.28 -3.25 -16.36
C GLN A 11 14.54 -3.03 -14.88
N PHE A 12 15.29 -1.96 -14.54
CA PHE A 12 15.52 -1.56 -13.15
C PHE A 12 14.47 -0.53 -12.71
N PRO A 13 13.86 -0.65 -11.50
CA PRO A 13 12.93 0.35 -10.98
C PRO A 13 13.61 1.72 -10.83
N GLN A 14 12.93 2.77 -11.28
CA GLN A 14 13.45 4.14 -11.18
C GLN A 14 13.16 4.78 -9.82
N ASN A 15 12.12 4.31 -9.14
CA ASN A 15 11.73 4.72 -7.79
C ASN A 15 11.01 3.57 -7.08
N PHE A 16 10.81 3.69 -5.76
CA PHE A 16 10.18 2.67 -4.93
C PHE A 16 8.91 3.14 -4.22
N ASN A 17 8.52 4.41 -4.35
CA ASN A 17 7.26 4.88 -3.79
C ASN A 17 6.09 4.21 -4.51
N PRO A 18 5.19 3.49 -3.80
CA PRO A 18 4.12 2.72 -4.41
C PRO A 18 3.09 3.56 -5.18
N ASN A 19 2.96 4.84 -4.84
CA ASN A 19 1.96 5.73 -5.42
C ASN A 19 2.51 6.64 -6.55
N ILE A 20 3.82 6.70 -6.74
CA ILE A 20 4.46 7.56 -7.74
C ILE A 20 4.96 6.70 -8.90
N GLU A 21 4.52 7.00 -10.10
CA GLU A 21 4.87 6.29 -11.34
C GLU A 21 4.67 4.78 -11.30
N SER A 22 3.84 4.26 -12.17
CA SER A 22 3.65 2.82 -12.33
C SER A 22 4.75 2.23 -13.19
N MET A 23 5.46 1.22 -12.67
CA MET A 23 6.47 0.44 -13.39
C MET A 23 6.33 -1.04 -13.08
N LEU A 24 6.34 -1.90 -14.10
CA LEU A 24 6.25 -3.35 -13.90
C LEU A 24 7.41 -3.88 -13.06
N ALA A 25 8.63 -3.43 -13.33
CA ALA A 25 9.82 -3.81 -12.55
C ALA A 25 9.67 -3.48 -11.05
N LYS A 26 9.09 -2.32 -10.74
CA LYS A 26 8.80 -1.92 -9.36
C LYS A 26 7.74 -2.81 -8.72
N SER A 27 6.71 -3.20 -9.45
CA SER A 27 5.62 -4.03 -8.91
C SER A 27 6.13 -5.41 -8.44
N TYR A 28 7.15 -5.98 -9.08
CA TYR A 28 7.77 -7.23 -8.62
C TYR A 28 8.43 -7.09 -7.24
N VAL A 29 9.13 -5.99 -7.03
CA VAL A 29 9.75 -5.70 -5.72
C VAL A 29 8.68 -5.41 -4.67
N LEU A 30 7.71 -4.56 -5.01
CA LEU A 30 6.64 -4.17 -4.09
C LEU A 30 5.74 -5.35 -3.67
N ALA A 31 5.50 -6.32 -4.56
CA ALA A 31 4.73 -7.51 -4.23
C ALA A 31 5.34 -8.34 -3.10
N MET A 32 6.66 -8.25 -2.89
CA MET A 32 7.38 -8.95 -1.84
C MET A 32 7.59 -8.12 -0.57
N THR A 33 7.49 -6.80 -0.68
CA THR A 33 7.86 -5.87 0.41
C THR A 33 6.69 -5.16 1.07
N ARG A 34 5.47 -5.32 0.53
CA ARG A 34 4.25 -4.73 1.08
C ARG A 34 3.06 -5.70 0.96
N ARG A 35 1.91 -5.30 1.53
CA ARG A 35 0.64 -5.99 1.38
C ARG A 35 -0.47 -4.97 1.08
N PRO A 36 -1.15 -5.07 -0.07
CA PRO A 36 -2.35 -4.28 -0.31
C PRO A 36 -3.45 -4.69 0.69
N ILE A 37 -4.42 -3.81 0.91
CA ILE A 37 -5.56 -4.11 1.80
C ILE A 37 -6.35 -5.29 1.22
N THR A 38 -6.65 -5.24 -0.09
CA THR A 38 -7.33 -6.32 -0.82
C THR A 38 -6.54 -6.68 -2.07
N VAL A 39 -6.72 -7.90 -2.57
CA VAL A 39 -6.11 -8.39 -3.82
C VAL A 39 -6.95 -9.50 -4.43
N TYR A 40 -6.87 -9.67 -5.74
CA TYR A 40 -7.39 -10.87 -6.40
C TYR A 40 -6.37 -12.01 -6.29
N ASN A 41 -6.83 -13.17 -5.80
CA ASN A 41 -6.01 -14.38 -5.74
C ASN A 41 -5.91 -15.05 -7.14
N PRO A 42 -5.11 -16.12 -7.30
CA PRO A 42 -5.00 -16.84 -8.59
C PRO A 42 -6.34 -17.39 -9.15
N ASP A 43 -7.33 -17.59 -8.29
CA ASP A 43 -8.68 -18.04 -8.69
C ASP A 43 -9.62 -16.87 -9.02
N TRP A 44 -9.08 -15.66 -9.17
CA TRP A 44 -9.82 -14.42 -9.42
C TRP A 44 -10.87 -14.08 -8.35
N LYS A 45 -10.65 -14.54 -7.12
CA LYS A 45 -11.46 -14.16 -5.97
C LYS A 45 -10.79 -13.00 -5.24
N LEU A 46 -11.56 -11.97 -4.94
CA LEU A 46 -11.09 -10.88 -4.08
C LEU A 46 -10.90 -11.42 -2.66
N ILE A 47 -9.76 -11.11 -2.05
CA ILE A 47 -9.43 -11.50 -0.67
C ILE A 47 -8.82 -10.33 0.09
N CYS A 48 -8.93 -10.36 1.42
CA CYS A 48 -8.17 -9.49 2.31
C CYS A 48 -6.73 -9.98 2.47
N LEU A 49 -5.76 -9.07 2.39
CA LEU A 49 -4.38 -9.30 2.83
C LEU A 49 -4.00 -8.49 4.07
N LEU A 50 -4.52 -7.28 4.18
CA LEU A 50 -4.28 -6.38 5.31
C LEU A 50 -5.55 -6.07 6.10
N CYS A 51 -6.70 -6.58 5.67
CA CYS A 51 -7.98 -6.44 6.35
C CYS A 51 -8.46 -7.75 6.98
N THR A 52 -9.40 -7.67 7.90
CA THR A 52 -9.96 -8.83 8.60
C THR A 52 -10.99 -9.57 7.75
N GLU A 53 -11.83 -8.82 7.02
CA GLU A 53 -12.88 -9.34 6.16
C GLU A 53 -13.24 -8.32 5.06
N LEU A 54 -13.76 -8.81 3.95
CA LEU A 54 -14.27 -7.95 2.87
C LEU A 54 -15.61 -7.33 3.27
N PRO A 55 -15.83 -6.05 2.92
CA PRO A 55 -17.15 -5.44 3.08
C PRO A 55 -18.16 -6.06 2.12
N THR A 56 -19.30 -6.47 2.68
CA THR A 56 -20.47 -6.97 1.96
C THR A 56 -21.74 -6.31 2.47
N TYR A 57 -22.83 -6.41 1.73
CA TYR A 57 -24.14 -5.97 2.21
C TYR A 57 -24.64 -6.85 3.35
N GLU A 58 -24.35 -8.16 3.28
CA GLU A 58 -24.77 -9.16 4.25
C GLU A 58 -24.13 -8.94 5.62
N ASN A 59 -22.84 -8.58 5.67
CA ASN A 59 -22.15 -8.29 6.94
C ASN A 59 -22.33 -6.84 7.41
N GLY A 60 -23.10 -6.03 6.65
CA GLY A 60 -23.37 -4.63 6.98
C GLY A 60 -22.20 -3.67 6.80
N ARG A 61 -21.08 -4.14 6.23
CA ARG A 61 -19.90 -3.32 5.97
C ARG A 61 -19.93 -2.60 4.63
N ALA A 62 -20.91 -2.90 3.77
CA ALA A 62 -21.23 -2.13 2.57
C ALA A 62 -22.66 -1.63 2.66
N LYS A 63 -22.87 -0.34 2.40
CA LYS A 63 -24.19 0.30 2.42
C LYS A 63 -24.30 1.31 1.30
N ASP A 64 -25.38 1.24 0.51
CA ASP A 64 -25.68 2.28 -0.46
C ASP A 64 -25.96 3.60 0.24
N GLU A 65 -25.48 4.69 -0.35
CA GLU A 65 -25.76 6.03 0.13
C GLU A 65 -25.96 7.00 -1.04
N LYS A 66 -26.48 8.19 -0.73
CA LYS A 66 -26.53 9.28 -1.69
C LYS A 66 -25.39 10.25 -1.44
N THR A 67 -24.74 10.65 -2.51
CA THR A 67 -23.75 11.75 -2.47
C THR A 67 -24.44 13.09 -2.25
N ALA A 68 -23.66 14.12 -1.92
CA ALA A 68 -24.19 15.47 -1.70
C ALA A 68 -24.92 16.03 -2.93
N ASP A 69 -24.53 15.59 -4.15
CA ASP A 69 -25.18 15.95 -5.42
C ASP A 69 -26.29 14.97 -5.85
N GLY A 70 -26.71 14.07 -4.95
CA GLY A 70 -27.84 13.15 -5.12
C GLY A 70 -27.55 11.89 -5.96
N LYS A 71 -26.31 11.65 -6.35
CA LYS A 71 -25.91 10.44 -7.11
C LYS A 71 -25.80 9.22 -6.20
N ASP A 72 -25.72 8.04 -6.82
CA ASP A 72 -25.54 6.79 -6.11
C ASP A 72 -24.06 6.59 -5.74
N GLY A 73 -23.81 6.58 -4.45
CA GLY A 73 -22.54 6.28 -3.82
C GLY A 73 -22.63 5.03 -2.95
N ILE A 74 -21.55 4.71 -2.27
CA ILE A 74 -21.45 3.57 -1.36
C ILE A 74 -20.51 3.89 -0.21
N ALA A 75 -20.91 3.46 1.00
CA ALA A 75 -20.04 3.44 2.17
C ALA A 75 -19.50 2.03 2.39
N VAL A 76 -18.20 1.88 2.49
CA VAL A 76 -17.53 0.58 2.70
C VAL A 76 -16.60 0.65 3.92
N THR A 77 -16.76 -0.29 4.84
CA THR A 77 -16.01 -0.34 6.10
C THR A 77 -14.98 -1.45 6.08
N TYR A 78 -13.75 -1.10 6.43
CA TYR A 78 -12.63 -2.03 6.55
C TYR A 78 -12.07 -1.99 7.97
N SER A 79 -11.61 -3.14 8.44
CA SER A 79 -10.79 -3.22 9.66
C SER A 79 -9.43 -3.80 9.29
N LEU A 80 -8.37 -3.05 9.58
CA LEU A 80 -7.00 -3.51 9.40
C LEU A 80 -6.68 -4.65 10.37
N LEU A 81 -5.77 -5.55 9.98
CA LEU A 81 -5.32 -6.63 10.86
C LEU A 81 -4.71 -6.05 12.14
N PRO A 82 -5.13 -6.53 13.34
CA PRO A 82 -4.63 -5.99 14.61
C PRO A 82 -3.13 -6.10 14.77
N GLN A 83 -2.54 -7.18 14.26
CA GLN A 83 -1.10 -7.48 14.35
C GLN A 83 -0.24 -6.79 13.30
N ALA A 84 -0.85 -6.10 12.32
CA ALA A 84 -0.11 -5.46 11.23
C ALA A 84 0.73 -4.30 11.72
N VAL A 85 2.03 -4.37 11.40
CA VAL A 85 3.03 -3.35 11.76
C VAL A 85 3.93 -3.05 10.58
N TRP A 86 4.47 -1.85 10.53
CA TRP A 86 5.59 -1.49 9.65
C TRP A 86 6.85 -2.25 10.07
N GLY A 87 7.85 -2.32 9.20
CA GLY A 87 9.06 -3.10 9.46
C GLY A 87 9.94 -2.56 10.60
N ASP A 88 9.67 -1.37 11.12
CA ASP A 88 10.25 -0.82 12.33
C ASP A 88 9.45 -1.16 13.61
N GLY A 89 8.31 -1.83 13.46
CA GLY A 89 7.41 -2.22 14.54
C GLY A 89 6.30 -1.21 14.84
N THR A 90 6.26 -0.06 14.17
CA THR A 90 5.16 0.91 14.31
C THR A 90 3.85 0.28 13.81
N PRO A 91 2.74 0.33 14.58
CA PRO A 91 1.46 -0.21 14.15
C PRO A 91 0.96 0.45 12.86
N ILE A 92 0.46 -0.35 11.92
CA ILE A 92 -0.30 0.16 10.78
C ILE A 92 -1.69 0.52 11.27
N THR A 93 -2.08 1.78 11.09
CA THR A 93 -3.35 2.31 11.61
C THR A 93 -4.11 3.14 10.57
N VAL A 94 -5.30 3.60 10.94
CA VAL A 94 -6.11 4.51 10.13
C VAL A 94 -5.38 5.84 9.87
N LYS A 95 -4.39 6.22 10.68
CA LYS A 95 -3.53 7.40 10.38
C LYS A 95 -2.81 7.24 9.04
N ASP A 96 -2.30 6.05 8.74
CA ASP A 96 -1.65 5.76 7.47
C ASP A 96 -2.64 5.85 6.30
N VAL A 97 -3.88 5.38 6.51
CA VAL A 97 -4.97 5.50 5.53
C VAL A 97 -5.29 6.96 5.24
N LEU A 98 -5.51 7.76 6.29
CA LEU A 98 -5.82 9.19 6.17
C LEU A 98 -4.69 9.98 5.52
N PHE A 99 -3.45 9.73 5.93
CA PHE A 99 -2.29 10.38 5.33
C PHE A 99 -2.19 10.06 3.84
N THR A 100 -2.28 8.78 3.47
CA THR A 100 -2.21 8.33 2.07
C THR A 100 -3.31 8.97 1.23
N TRP A 101 -4.55 8.99 1.73
CA TRP A 101 -5.68 9.62 1.06
C TRP A 101 -5.49 11.12 0.86
N ASN A 102 -5.08 11.84 1.91
CA ASN A 102 -4.82 13.27 1.84
C ASN A 102 -3.70 13.61 0.85
N ALA A 103 -2.62 12.83 0.86
CA ALA A 103 -1.52 12.99 -0.09
C ALA A 103 -1.98 12.70 -1.52
N GLY A 104 -2.76 11.63 -1.72
CA GLY A 104 -3.26 11.22 -3.04
C GLY A 104 -4.23 12.22 -3.69
N ARG A 105 -5.00 12.97 -2.88
CA ARG A 105 -5.91 14.02 -3.34
C ARG A 105 -5.19 15.33 -3.69
N HIS A 106 -3.97 15.50 -3.24
CA HIS A 106 -3.26 16.75 -3.47
C HIS A 106 -2.78 16.84 -4.93
N PRO A 107 -3.16 17.90 -5.69
CA PRO A 107 -2.92 17.97 -7.13
C PRO A 107 -1.45 18.01 -7.54
N LYS A 108 -0.55 18.29 -6.59
CA LYS A 108 0.89 18.39 -6.82
C LYS A 108 1.69 17.25 -6.17
N SER A 109 1.04 16.22 -5.65
CA SER A 109 1.71 15.10 -4.97
C SER A 109 2.51 14.20 -5.93
N GLY A 110 2.15 14.19 -7.21
CA GLY A 110 2.73 13.28 -8.21
C GLY A 110 2.16 11.86 -8.17
N PHE A 111 1.08 11.61 -7.42
CA PHE A 111 0.45 10.29 -7.38
C PHE A 111 -0.20 9.95 -8.72
N GLY A 112 0.02 8.71 -9.18
CA GLY A 112 -0.46 8.25 -10.48
C GLY A 112 -1.93 7.84 -10.55
N ASN A 113 -2.61 7.63 -9.41
CA ASN A 113 -3.99 7.14 -9.33
C ASN A 113 -4.93 8.17 -8.67
N SER A 114 -4.92 9.40 -9.17
CA SER A 114 -5.73 10.50 -8.61
C SER A 114 -7.23 10.18 -8.60
N GLU A 115 -7.73 9.47 -9.62
CA GLU A 115 -9.15 9.11 -9.73
C GLU A 115 -9.66 8.32 -8.52
N LEU A 116 -8.89 7.36 -8.01
CA LEU A 116 -9.27 6.62 -6.81
C LEU A 116 -9.43 7.55 -5.61
N PHE A 117 -8.44 8.42 -5.40
CA PHE A 117 -8.44 9.33 -4.24
C PHE A 117 -9.54 10.39 -4.34
N GLU A 118 -9.89 10.85 -5.53
CA GLU A 118 -10.99 11.79 -5.79
C GLU A 118 -12.36 11.12 -5.59
N ARG A 119 -12.49 9.83 -5.90
CA ARG A 119 -13.72 9.08 -5.66
C ARG A 119 -14.05 8.89 -4.18
N ILE A 120 -13.04 8.82 -3.33
CA ILE A 120 -13.21 8.76 -1.88
C ILE A 120 -13.46 10.18 -1.37
N THR A 121 -14.71 10.49 -1.08
CA THR A 121 -15.12 11.86 -0.70
C THR A 121 -14.93 12.16 0.77
N ALA A 122 -14.96 11.14 1.62
CA ALA A 122 -14.74 11.24 3.06
C ALA A 122 -14.26 9.89 3.61
N ILE A 123 -13.59 9.93 4.74
CA ILE A 123 -13.21 8.76 5.54
C ILE A 123 -13.68 9.00 6.99
N ASP A 124 -14.54 8.12 7.48
CA ASP A 124 -14.93 8.10 8.89
C ASP A 124 -13.99 7.18 9.66
N VAL A 125 -13.41 7.69 10.73
CA VAL A 125 -12.58 6.92 11.65
C VAL A 125 -13.45 6.36 12.75
N ILE A 126 -13.52 5.01 12.83
CA ILE A 126 -14.29 4.32 13.88
C ILE A 126 -13.39 4.05 15.09
N ASP A 127 -12.21 3.51 14.82
CA ASP A 127 -11.11 3.29 15.79
C ASP A 127 -9.76 3.30 15.07
N ASP A 128 -8.65 2.98 15.76
CA ASP A 128 -7.31 2.98 15.19
C ASP A 128 -7.11 1.99 14.02
N LYS A 129 -7.97 1.02 13.88
CA LYS A 129 -7.90 -0.04 12.86
C LYS A 129 -9.09 -0.06 11.91
N THR A 130 -10.19 0.59 12.24
CA THR A 130 -11.44 0.51 11.51
C THR A 130 -11.83 1.87 10.95
N PHE A 131 -12.18 1.88 9.67
CA PHE A 131 -12.57 3.09 8.95
C PHE A 131 -13.63 2.79 7.90
N THR A 132 -14.42 3.80 7.56
CA THR A 132 -15.42 3.75 6.49
C THR A 132 -15.01 4.71 5.38
N LEU A 133 -14.90 4.21 4.16
CA LEU A 133 -14.74 5.02 2.96
C LEU A 133 -16.11 5.39 2.40
N HIS A 134 -16.32 6.68 2.15
CA HIS A 134 -17.46 7.19 1.40
C HIS A 134 -17.05 7.40 -0.04
N VAL A 135 -17.61 6.61 -0.96
CA VAL A 135 -17.22 6.59 -2.37
C VAL A 135 -18.36 7.14 -3.22
N ASN A 136 -18.08 8.12 -4.06
CA ASN A 136 -19.09 8.87 -4.82
C ASN A 136 -19.68 8.10 -6.02
N LYS A 137 -19.29 6.85 -6.23
CA LYS A 137 -19.81 5.98 -7.28
C LYS A 137 -19.83 4.54 -6.83
N ARG A 138 -21.03 3.94 -6.87
CA ARG A 138 -21.17 2.51 -6.65
C ARG A 138 -20.69 1.74 -7.88
N THR A 139 -19.78 0.78 -7.69
CA THR A 139 -19.28 -0.13 -8.73
C THR A 139 -19.53 -1.57 -8.31
N CYS A 140 -19.48 -2.53 -9.25
CA CYS A 140 -19.66 -3.95 -8.93
C CYS A 140 -18.51 -4.51 -8.06
N ASP A 141 -17.33 -3.91 -8.17
CA ASP A 141 -16.10 -4.29 -7.45
C ASP A 141 -15.81 -3.39 -6.24
N PHE A 142 -16.86 -2.79 -5.65
CA PHE A 142 -16.76 -1.80 -4.57
C PHE A 142 -15.91 -2.25 -3.37
N ALA A 143 -15.79 -3.55 -3.13
CA ALA A 143 -14.99 -4.08 -2.02
C ALA A 143 -13.48 -4.10 -2.30
N GLY A 144 -13.08 -3.89 -3.55
CA GLY A 144 -11.67 -3.90 -3.97
C GLY A 144 -11.04 -2.52 -3.82
N ILE A 145 -10.01 -2.40 -2.96
CA ILE A 145 -9.25 -1.16 -2.76
C ILE A 145 -7.74 -1.36 -2.88
N SER A 146 -7.33 -2.26 -3.75
CA SER A 146 -5.91 -2.56 -3.97
C SER A 146 -5.08 -1.34 -4.40
N GLY A 147 -5.71 -0.33 -5.01
CA GLY A 147 -5.05 0.91 -5.41
C GLY A 147 -4.81 1.90 -4.26
N LEU A 148 -5.35 1.67 -3.06
CA LEU A 148 -5.04 2.44 -1.87
C LEU A 148 -3.76 1.87 -1.23
N GLU A 149 -2.63 2.29 -1.77
CA GLU A 149 -1.30 1.83 -1.37
C GLU A 149 -0.80 2.62 -0.17
N LEU A 150 -0.86 2.02 1.03
CA LEU A 150 -0.55 2.72 2.28
C LEU A 150 0.90 3.23 2.32
N LEU A 151 1.03 4.44 2.83
CA LEU A 151 2.30 5.09 3.15
C LEU A 151 2.43 5.23 4.68
N PRO A 152 3.65 5.07 5.24
CA PRO A 152 3.88 5.20 6.67
C PRO A 152 3.79 6.67 7.09
N ALA A 153 2.69 7.06 7.72
CA ALA A 153 2.46 8.44 8.15
C ALA A 153 3.57 8.95 9.08
N HIS A 154 4.06 8.10 9.98
CA HIS A 154 5.13 8.44 10.94
C HIS A 154 6.48 8.81 10.28
N ILE A 155 6.67 8.47 9.01
CA ILE A 155 7.88 8.82 8.23
C ILE A 155 7.55 9.86 7.16
N GLU A 156 6.47 9.65 6.41
CA GLU A 156 6.19 10.41 5.19
C GLU A 156 5.47 11.75 5.42
N GLU A 157 4.79 11.97 6.55
CA GLU A 157 4.15 13.25 6.84
C GLU A 157 5.13 14.42 6.80
N ALA A 158 6.30 14.27 7.42
CA ALA A 158 7.34 15.30 7.40
C ALA A 158 7.89 15.56 5.99
N ASN A 159 8.00 14.49 5.17
CA ASN A 159 8.49 14.59 3.81
C ASN A 159 7.45 15.23 2.89
N PHE A 160 6.17 15.08 3.19
CA PHE A 160 5.04 15.64 2.43
C PHE A 160 4.73 17.11 2.80
N ALA A 161 5.43 17.71 3.75
CA ALA A 161 5.25 19.13 4.12
C ALA A 161 5.40 20.08 2.92
N ASP A 162 6.15 19.67 1.89
CA ASP A 162 6.20 20.32 0.58
C ASP A 162 5.73 19.32 -0.50
N PRO A 163 4.45 19.33 -0.88
CA PRO A 163 3.90 18.37 -1.86
C PRO A 163 4.52 18.46 -3.25
N VAL A 164 5.03 19.62 -3.66
CA VAL A 164 5.68 19.80 -4.97
C VAL A 164 7.00 19.03 -5.04
N GLU A 165 7.75 19.03 -3.94
CA GLU A 165 9.06 18.38 -3.83
C GLU A 165 8.95 16.95 -3.26
N TYR A 166 7.72 16.48 -2.91
CA TYR A 166 7.52 15.20 -2.24
C TYR A 166 8.14 14.03 -2.99
N ARG A 167 8.05 14.01 -4.32
CA ARG A 167 8.67 12.96 -5.14
C ARG A 167 10.16 12.77 -4.83
N LYS A 168 10.90 13.86 -4.59
CA LYS A 168 12.34 13.83 -4.29
C LYS A 168 12.64 13.64 -2.81
N ARG A 169 11.70 14.05 -1.95
CA ARG A 169 11.87 14.06 -0.49
C ARG A 169 11.36 12.80 0.19
N SER A 170 10.51 12.03 -0.48
CA SER A 170 9.99 10.77 0.06
C SER A 170 11.13 9.86 0.53
N ALA A 171 10.96 9.24 1.69
CA ALA A 171 11.95 8.30 2.22
C ALA A 171 12.12 7.07 1.31
N TYR A 172 11.17 6.75 0.47
CA TYR A 172 11.33 5.72 -0.56
C TYR A 172 12.43 6.05 -1.58
N GLU A 173 12.80 7.35 -1.72
CA GLU A 173 13.91 7.82 -2.57
C GLU A 173 15.17 8.11 -1.76
N THR A 174 15.02 8.75 -0.61
CA THR A 174 16.16 9.28 0.17
C THR A 174 16.70 8.30 1.20
N ASP A 175 15.90 7.32 1.62
CA ASP A 175 16.21 6.36 2.68
C ASP A 175 15.53 5.01 2.41
N THR A 176 15.71 4.48 1.20
CA THR A 176 14.99 3.30 0.67
C THR A 176 15.14 2.05 1.53
N THR A 177 16.24 1.92 2.27
CA THR A 177 16.50 0.77 3.16
C THR A 177 15.91 0.93 4.56
N ASN A 178 15.24 2.04 4.83
CA ASN A 178 14.55 2.27 6.11
C ASN A 178 13.50 1.17 6.34
N PRO A 179 13.60 0.37 7.40
CA PRO A 179 12.67 -0.73 7.64
C PRO A 179 11.23 -0.26 7.83
N GLY A 180 11.00 0.95 8.31
CA GLY A 180 9.67 1.53 8.52
C GLY A 180 8.86 1.78 7.24
N LEU A 181 9.47 1.67 6.06
CA LEU A 181 8.79 1.80 4.77
C LEU A 181 8.12 0.50 4.30
N TRP A 182 8.54 -0.66 4.85
CA TRP A 182 8.20 -1.98 4.31
C TRP A 182 7.40 -2.78 5.32
N TYR A 183 6.32 -3.42 4.86
CA TYR A 183 5.39 -4.19 5.69
C TYR A 183 4.95 -5.51 5.05
N GLY A 184 5.78 -6.03 4.15
CA GLY A 184 5.63 -7.36 3.57
C GLY A 184 6.55 -8.38 4.24
N PRO A 185 6.61 -9.61 3.70
CA PRO A 185 7.49 -10.66 4.19
C PRO A 185 8.98 -10.33 4.05
N TYR A 186 9.31 -9.45 3.10
CA TYR A 186 10.65 -8.93 2.88
C TYR A 186 10.67 -7.41 2.98
N ARG A 187 11.87 -6.85 3.15
CA ARG A 187 12.17 -5.42 3.07
C ARG A 187 13.36 -5.18 2.17
N ILE A 188 13.46 -4.02 1.57
CA ILE A 188 14.67 -3.64 0.82
C ILE A 188 15.79 -3.41 1.83
N SER A 189 16.91 -4.11 1.65
CA SER A 189 18.11 -3.99 2.49
C SER A 189 19.29 -3.36 1.74
N GLU A 190 19.27 -3.38 0.41
CA GLU A 190 20.31 -2.78 -0.43
C GLU A 190 19.73 -2.42 -1.79
N VAL A 191 20.15 -1.28 -2.33
CA VAL A 191 19.87 -0.87 -3.72
C VAL A 191 21.18 -0.48 -4.37
N SER A 192 21.59 -1.24 -5.39
CA SER A 192 22.69 -0.89 -6.30
C SER A 192 22.08 -0.46 -7.63
N SER A 193 21.97 0.85 -7.82
CA SER A 193 21.27 1.43 -8.97
C SER A 193 21.72 0.86 -10.30
N GLY A 194 20.77 0.44 -11.13
CA GLY A 194 21.03 -0.17 -12.44
C GLY A 194 21.58 -1.58 -12.40
N SER A 195 21.88 -2.16 -11.23
CA SER A 195 22.47 -3.49 -11.07
C SER A 195 21.55 -4.46 -10.36
N HIS A 196 21.29 -4.24 -9.08
CA HIS A 196 20.47 -5.17 -8.29
C HIS A 196 19.84 -4.52 -7.06
N ILE A 197 18.82 -5.20 -6.54
CA ILE A 197 18.14 -4.87 -5.30
C ILE A 197 18.20 -6.10 -4.40
N VAL A 198 18.58 -5.94 -3.14
CA VAL A 198 18.57 -7.02 -2.17
C VAL A 198 17.40 -6.85 -1.23
N LEU A 199 16.62 -7.91 -1.13
CA LEU A 199 15.53 -8.02 -0.17
C LEU A 199 15.97 -8.98 0.95
N ALA A 200 15.84 -8.55 2.19
CA ALA A 200 16.05 -9.37 3.38
C ALA A 200 14.69 -9.70 4.02
N ARG A 201 14.60 -10.80 4.75
CA ARG A 201 13.41 -11.09 5.56
C ARG A 201 13.07 -9.89 6.45
N ASN A 202 11.78 -9.59 6.53
CA ASN A 202 11.28 -8.60 7.48
C ASN A 202 11.04 -9.28 8.84
N PRO A 203 11.85 -8.98 9.88
CA PRO A 203 11.69 -9.63 11.17
C PRO A 203 10.38 -9.25 11.88
N LYS A 204 9.71 -8.19 11.46
CA LYS A 204 8.41 -7.74 11.97
C LYS A 204 7.22 -8.29 11.17
N TRP A 205 7.49 -9.11 10.15
CA TRP A 205 6.42 -9.71 9.36
C TRP A 205 5.52 -10.61 10.22
N TRP A 206 4.22 -10.36 10.18
CA TRP A 206 3.19 -11.04 10.99
C TRP A 206 2.58 -12.28 10.32
N GLY A 207 2.89 -12.53 9.05
CA GLY A 207 2.35 -13.65 8.29
C GLY A 207 3.28 -14.88 8.29
N LYS A 208 3.02 -15.78 7.36
CA LYS A 208 3.84 -17.00 7.22
C LYS A 208 5.30 -16.64 6.91
N LYS A 209 6.23 -17.27 7.63
CA LYS A 209 7.66 -17.08 7.44
C LYS A 209 8.06 -17.38 5.98
N PRO A 210 8.76 -16.46 5.29
CA PRO A 210 9.24 -16.68 3.94
C PRO A 210 10.27 -17.81 3.86
N ALA A 211 10.31 -18.51 2.72
CA ALA A 211 11.19 -19.66 2.51
C ALA A 211 12.67 -19.27 2.44
N PHE A 212 12.98 -18.14 1.76
CA PHE A 212 14.35 -17.67 1.58
C PHE A 212 14.69 -16.60 2.62
N ASP A 213 15.95 -16.55 3.04
CA ASP A 213 16.46 -15.49 3.93
C ASP A 213 16.67 -14.19 3.16
N ARG A 214 16.97 -14.32 1.87
CA ARG A 214 17.39 -13.22 1.00
C ARG A 214 16.87 -13.45 -0.43
N ILE A 215 16.47 -12.36 -1.10
CA ILE A 215 16.16 -12.34 -2.51
C ILE A 215 17.01 -11.27 -3.17
N VAL A 216 17.70 -11.62 -4.27
CA VAL A 216 18.44 -10.67 -5.10
C VAL A 216 17.67 -10.49 -6.41
N VAL A 217 17.15 -9.29 -6.63
CA VAL A 217 16.50 -8.90 -7.88
C VAL A 217 17.56 -8.21 -8.74
N LYS A 218 17.95 -8.86 -9.84
CA LYS A 218 19.07 -8.43 -10.67
C LYS A 218 18.61 -7.97 -12.04
N ALA A 219 19.10 -6.83 -12.50
CA ALA A 219 18.92 -6.39 -13.89
C ALA A 219 19.74 -7.29 -14.84
N ILE A 220 19.15 -7.71 -15.96
CA ILE A 220 19.73 -8.59 -16.98
C ILE A 220 19.55 -8.00 -18.37
#